data_f51b717164767d6d988673a0d3c798cb
#
_entry.id   f51b717164767d6d988673a0d3c798cb
#
_cell.length_a   1.000
_cell.length_b   1.000
_cell.length_c   1.000
_cell.angle_alpha   90.00
_cell.angle_beta   90.00
_cell.angle_gamma   90.00
#
_symmetry.space_group_name_H-M   'P 1'
#
loop_
_entity.id
_entity.type
_entity.pdbx_description
1 polymer ?
#
loop_
_entity_poly.entity_id
_entity_poly.type
_entity_poly.pdbx_seq_one_letter_code
_entity_poly.pdbx_strand_id
1 'polypeptide(L)'
;MNLRTLRLLEYNKIVEMLTSYAASPMAKRKCERLKPRKDPVLIQTLQQETRDALIRLNTQGNLSFAGLRDIGASIKRLEVQGALGIKELLDIGSVLDMALSARQYGSSDDNEEKAHDSLYSRFMELVPLEHLSQEIHRCILSESEIADDASSGLKAVRRNKKLTNEKLHNQLNKLVTDQSKQTMFQDNLITMRNGRYCIPVKQEYKNSFPGMIHDQSSSGNTVFIEPLAVVNLNNQLKELDNQELAEIEKILENLSAQAASEYENIKFDFETLTDLDFIFARANFARSYKGTEPIFNTDGIVDIKQGRHPLLDKHTVVPVDIKLGEDYNLLIITGPNTGGKTVSLKTLGLFTLMGQSGLHIPALDGSRLNVFDDVFADIGDEQSIEQSLSTFSSHMSNVVYIMNHVTPNTLCLFDELGGGTDPVEGAALAIAILSSLNDQGIRCMATTHYSELKLSLIHISEPTRLGMI
;
A
#
# COMPACT_ATOMS: atom_id res chain seq x y z
N MET A 1 1.70 1.15 -23.48
CA MET A 1 3.14 1.35 -23.19
C MET A 1 3.81 0.02 -22.91
N ASN A 2 4.99 -0.22 -23.46
CA ASN A 2 5.71 -1.50 -23.42
C ASN A 2 6.39 -1.69 -22.06
N LEU A 3 6.34 -2.91 -21.49
CA LEU A 3 7.02 -3.26 -20.23
C LEU A 3 8.55 -3.06 -20.29
N ARG A 4 9.17 -3.25 -21.47
CA ARG A 4 10.59 -3.00 -21.67
C ARG A 4 10.92 -1.52 -21.43
N THR A 5 10.14 -0.60 -22.01
CA THR A 5 10.32 0.86 -21.81
C THR A 5 10.19 1.26 -20.36
N LEU A 6 9.19 0.71 -19.64
CA LEU A 6 9.01 0.99 -18.20
C LEU A 6 10.24 0.59 -17.37
N ARG A 7 10.89 -0.52 -17.71
CA ARG A 7 12.13 -0.97 -17.06
C ARG A 7 13.34 -0.10 -17.43
N LEU A 8 13.53 0.20 -18.73
CA LEU A 8 14.65 1.01 -19.21
C LEU A 8 14.63 2.43 -18.62
N LEU A 9 13.43 3.00 -18.47
CA LEU A 9 13.22 4.31 -17.84
C LEU A 9 13.13 4.24 -16.31
N GLU A 10 13.32 3.05 -15.71
CA GLU A 10 13.30 2.84 -14.26
C GLU A 10 12.00 3.27 -13.56
N TYR A 11 10.88 3.24 -14.28
CA TYR A 11 9.56 3.59 -13.75
C TYR A 11 9.12 2.71 -12.58
N ASN A 12 9.57 1.45 -12.56
CA ASN A 12 9.35 0.54 -11.43
C ASN A 12 9.92 1.10 -10.10
N LYS A 13 11.07 1.78 -10.13
CA LYS A 13 11.64 2.41 -8.93
C LYS A 13 10.78 3.58 -8.44
N ILE A 14 10.16 4.33 -9.35
CA ILE A 14 9.19 5.37 -8.98
C ILE A 14 7.97 4.76 -8.29
N VAL A 15 7.45 3.65 -8.82
CA VAL A 15 6.33 2.91 -8.22
C VAL A 15 6.69 2.37 -6.84
N GLU A 16 7.89 1.82 -6.65
CA GLU A 16 8.41 1.37 -5.36
C GLU A 16 8.49 2.52 -4.35
N MET A 17 9.05 3.67 -4.76
CA MET A 17 9.09 4.87 -3.93
C MET A 17 7.69 5.35 -3.55
N LEU A 18 6.77 5.44 -4.52
CA LEU A 18 5.39 5.82 -4.28
C LEU A 18 4.70 4.89 -3.27
N THR A 19 4.92 3.57 -3.41
CA THR A 19 4.32 2.55 -2.53
C THR A 19 4.71 2.75 -1.05
N SER A 20 5.89 3.31 -0.79
CA SER A 20 6.32 3.62 0.58
C SER A 20 5.51 4.73 1.25
N TYR A 21 4.81 5.56 0.50
CA TYR A 21 3.95 6.64 1.01
C TYR A 21 2.51 6.20 1.26
N ALA A 22 2.07 5.06 0.73
CA ALA A 22 0.76 4.49 1.03
C ALA A 22 0.78 3.80 2.40
N ALA A 23 -0.26 4.03 3.21
CA ALA A 23 -0.35 3.46 4.56
C ALA A 23 -0.97 2.06 4.53
N SER A 24 -2.10 1.90 3.85
CA SER A 24 -2.85 0.65 3.83
C SER A 24 -2.30 -0.37 2.82
N PRO A 25 -2.46 -1.68 3.09
CA PRO A 25 -2.07 -2.73 2.14
C PRO A 25 -2.79 -2.61 0.78
N MET A 26 -4.03 -2.12 0.79
CA MET A 26 -4.84 -1.97 -0.42
C MET A 26 -4.34 -0.81 -1.29
N ALA A 27 -4.02 0.34 -0.71
CA ALA A 27 -3.44 1.47 -1.42
C ALA A 27 -2.04 1.14 -1.96
N LYS A 28 -1.23 0.38 -1.22
CA LYS A 28 0.06 -0.16 -1.70
C LYS A 28 -0.11 -0.99 -2.96
N ARG A 29 -1.08 -1.91 -2.98
CA ARG A 29 -1.42 -2.70 -4.19
C ARG A 29 -1.89 -1.82 -5.36
N LYS A 30 -2.60 -0.70 -5.10
CA LYS A 30 -2.95 0.28 -6.14
C LYS A 30 -1.71 1.00 -6.68
N CYS A 31 -0.77 1.39 -5.82
CA CYS A 31 0.51 1.96 -6.23
C CYS A 31 1.30 0.99 -7.11
N GLU A 32 1.46 -0.27 -6.70
CA GLU A 32 2.17 -1.31 -7.44
C GLU A 32 1.59 -1.58 -8.84
N ARG A 33 0.29 -1.37 -9.01
CA ARG A 33 -0.43 -1.55 -10.28
C ARG A 33 -0.54 -0.28 -11.11
N LEU A 34 0.05 0.83 -10.65
CA LEU A 34 -0.02 2.11 -11.33
C LEU A 34 0.65 2.03 -12.71
N LYS A 35 -0.07 2.44 -13.73
CA LYS A 35 0.41 2.46 -15.14
C LYS A 35 0.04 3.80 -15.78
N PRO A 36 0.89 4.30 -16.69
CA PRO A 36 0.59 5.49 -17.47
C PRO A 36 -0.69 5.32 -18.29
N ARG A 37 -1.52 6.34 -18.29
CA ARG A 37 -2.80 6.40 -19.03
C ARG A 37 -2.59 7.09 -20.39
N LYS A 38 -3.55 6.88 -21.31
CA LYS A 38 -3.55 7.49 -22.65
C LYS A 38 -4.74 8.44 -22.85
N ASP A 39 -5.73 8.37 -21.96
CA ASP A 39 -6.90 9.23 -21.99
C ASP A 39 -6.59 10.59 -21.33
N PRO A 40 -6.62 11.71 -22.09
CA PRO A 40 -6.32 13.04 -21.57
C PRO A 40 -7.23 13.46 -20.41
N VAL A 41 -8.52 13.11 -20.47
CA VAL A 41 -9.50 13.48 -19.44
C VAL A 41 -9.17 12.76 -18.12
N LEU A 42 -8.88 11.47 -18.21
CA LEU A 42 -8.49 10.69 -17.04
C LEU A 42 -7.16 11.18 -16.44
N ILE A 43 -6.17 11.51 -17.30
CA ILE A 43 -4.90 12.05 -16.83
C ILE A 43 -5.12 13.37 -16.08
N GLN A 44 -5.92 14.27 -16.64
CA GLN A 44 -6.25 15.55 -16.01
C GLN A 44 -6.95 15.36 -14.66
N THR A 45 -7.91 14.44 -14.58
CA THR A 45 -8.57 14.09 -13.30
C THR A 45 -7.56 13.59 -12.27
N LEU A 46 -6.67 12.66 -12.64
CA LEU A 46 -5.65 12.13 -11.73
C LEU A 46 -4.66 13.22 -11.27
N GLN A 47 -4.29 14.15 -12.15
CA GLN A 47 -3.41 15.27 -11.80
C GLN A 47 -4.11 16.23 -10.85
N GLN A 48 -5.39 16.54 -11.12
CA GLN A 48 -6.20 17.39 -10.26
C GLN A 48 -6.37 16.80 -8.86
N GLU A 49 -6.70 15.50 -8.75
CA GLU A 49 -6.77 14.81 -7.45
C GLU A 49 -5.45 14.93 -6.66
N THR A 50 -4.31 14.74 -7.33
CA THR A 50 -2.99 14.86 -6.70
C THR A 50 -2.70 16.29 -6.23
N ARG A 51 -3.04 17.30 -7.06
CA ARG A 51 -2.92 18.72 -6.72
C ARG A 51 -3.77 19.08 -5.51
N ASP A 52 -5.05 18.70 -5.52
CA ASP A 52 -5.99 19.06 -4.48
C ASP A 52 -5.61 18.39 -3.15
N ALA A 53 -5.17 17.11 -3.18
CA ALA A 53 -4.61 16.45 -2.01
C ALA A 53 -3.33 17.14 -1.50
N LEU A 54 -2.45 17.60 -2.39
CA LEU A 54 -1.23 18.32 -2.00
C LEU A 54 -1.56 19.68 -1.35
N ILE A 55 -2.57 20.39 -1.85
CA ILE A 55 -3.07 21.64 -1.23
C ILE A 55 -3.60 21.33 0.17
N ARG A 56 -4.45 20.31 0.33
CA ARG A 56 -4.97 19.90 1.64
C ARG A 56 -3.86 19.52 2.62
N LEU A 57 -2.86 18.75 2.18
CA LEU A 57 -1.68 18.41 2.99
C LEU A 57 -0.91 19.62 3.50
N ASN A 58 -0.86 20.71 2.73
CA ASN A 58 -0.14 21.92 3.10
C ASN A 58 -0.99 22.87 3.97
N THR A 59 -2.30 22.85 3.85
CA THR A 59 -3.23 23.77 4.55
C THR A 59 -3.83 23.15 5.81
N GLN A 60 -4.21 21.88 5.77
CA GLN A 60 -4.92 21.18 6.86
C GLN A 60 -4.06 20.14 7.58
N GLY A 61 -2.86 19.84 7.03
CA GLY A 61 -2.00 18.79 7.55
C GLY A 61 -2.30 17.40 6.99
N ASN A 62 -1.68 16.39 7.57
CA ASN A 62 -1.74 15.02 7.07
C ASN A 62 -2.94 14.25 7.65
N LEU A 63 -3.72 13.61 6.80
CA LEU A 63 -4.70 12.60 7.19
C LEU A 63 -3.98 11.24 7.34
N SER A 64 -4.11 10.62 8.51
CA SER A 64 -3.46 9.33 8.78
C SER A 64 -4.38 8.17 8.39
N PHE A 65 -3.94 7.34 7.45
CA PHE A 65 -4.63 6.08 7.06
C PHE A 65 -4.09 4.84 7.79
N ALA A 66 -3.34 5.00 8.89
CA ALA A 66 -2.73 3.89 9.62
C ALA A 66 -3.75 2.90 10.22
N GLY A 67 -5.00 3.35 10.45
CA GLY A 67 -6.11 2.51 10.91
C GLY A 67 -6.84 1.72 9.82
N LEU A 68 -6.56 1.99 8.54
CA LEU A 68 -7.26 1.33 7.42
C LEU A 68 -6.76 -0.12 7.25
N ARG A 69 -7.59 -1.06 7.71
CA ARG A 69 -7.32 -2.50 7.66
C ARG A 69 -7.89 -3.13 6.39
N ASP A 70 -7.30 -4.26 5.97
CA ASP A 70 -7.83 -5.04 4.83
C ASP A 70 -9.01 -5.89 5.29
N ILE A 71 -10.22 -5.37 5.09
CA ILE A 71 -11.47 -6.04 5.42
C ILE A 71 -12.16 -6.72 4.22
N GLY A 72 -11.46 -6.86 3.09
CA GLY A 72 -12.05 -7.41 1.86
C GLY A 72 -12.62 -8.83 2.01
N ALA A 73 -12.01 -9.68 2.86
CA ALA A 73 -12.55 -11.00 3.17
C ALA A 73 -13.80 -10.93 4.07
N SER A 74 -13.81 -10.00 5.02
CA SER A 74 -14.94 -9.77 5.94
C SER A 74 -16.16 -9.24 5.17
N ILE A 75 -15.96 -8.31 4.23
CA ILE A 75 -17.04 -7.79 3.35
C ILE A 75 -17.72 -8.93 2.59
N LYS A 76 -16.94 -9.86 2.00
CA LYS A 76 -17.50 -11.02 1.28
C LYS A 76 -18.30 -11.94 2.18
N ARG A 77 -17.93 -12.06 3.46
CA ARG A 77 -18.71 -12.84 4.45
C ARG A 77 -19.98 -12.12 4.86
N LEU A 78 -19.93 -10.80 5.06
CA LEU A 78 -21.13 -10.00 5.36
C LEU A 78 -22.15 -10.05 4.24
N GLU A 79 -21.71 -10.05 2.97
CA GLU A 79 -22.57 -10.16 1.80
C GLU A 79 -23.46 -11.41 1.84
N VAL A 80 -22.96 -12.53 2.41
CA VAL A 80 -23.71 -13.77 2.59
C VAL A 80 -24.24 -13.94 4.02
N GLN A 81 -24.29 -12.87 4.80
CA GLN A 81 -24.73 -12.85 6.20
C GLN A 81 -23.95 -13.82 7.12
N GLY A 82 -22.68 -14.04 6.82
CA GLY A 82 -21.82 -14.91 7.62
C GLY A 82 -21.34 -14.23 8.90
N ALA A 83 -21.22 -15.00 9.99
CA ALA A 83 -20.67 -14.50 11.25
C ALA A 83 -19.18 -14.18 11.13
N LEU A 84 -18.76 -13.09 11.77
CA LEU A 84 -17.38 -12.60 11.84
C LEU A 84 -16.77 -12.91 13.21
N GLY A 85 -15.45 -13.08 13.23
CA GLY A 85 -14.68 -13.21 14.46
C GLY A 85 -14.35 -11.86 15.11
N ILE A 86 -13.80 -11.95 16.32
CA ILE A 86 -13.42 -10.77 17.14
C ILE A 86 -12.54 -9.80 16.36
N LYS A 87 -11.44 -10.32 15.75
CA LYS A 87 -10.49 -9.50 14.98
C LYS A 87 -11.15 -8.83 13.79
N GLU A 88 -12.00 -9.53 13.05
CA GLU A 88 -12.67 -9.02 11.86
C GLU A 88 -13.64 -7.87 12.19
N LEU A 89 -14.36 -7.99 13.31
CA LEU A 89 -15.23 -6.92 13.81
C LEU A 89 -14.42 -5.71 14.25
N LEU A 90 -13.30 -5.89 14.96
CA LEU A 90 -12.39 -4.79 15.31
C LEU A 90 -11.80 -4.10 14.09
N ASP A 91 -11.42 -4.86 13.06
CA ASP A 91 -10.91 -4.30 11.81
C ASP A 91 -12.00 -3.47 11.10
N ILE A 92 -13.26 -3.91 11.13
CA ILE A 92 -14.40 -3.10 10.63
C ILE A 92 -14.57 -1.84 11.47
N GLY A 93 -14.58 -1.94 12.80
CA GLY A 93 -14.64 -0.78 13.69
C GLY A 93 -13.57 0.26 13.35
N SER A 94 -12.32 -0.19 13.14
CA SER A 94 -11.21 0.69 12.75
C SER A 94 -11.43 1.39 11.39
N VAL A 95 -12.07 0.73 10.42
CA VAL A 95 -12.42 1.32 9.12
C VAL A 95 -13.51 2.39 9.31
N LEU A 96 -14.53 2.13 10.13
CA LEU A 96 -15.59 3.09 10.43
C LEU A 96 -15.08 4.33 11.18
N ASP A 97 -14.17 4.15 12.13
CA ASP A 97 -13.50 5.25 12.83
C ASP A 97 -12.66 6.09 11.85
N MET A 98 -12.02 5.42 10.88
CA MET A 98 -11.27 6.10 9.82
C MET A 98 -12.21 6.88 8.89
N ALA A 99 -13.40 6.33 8.56
CA ALA A 99 -14.40 7.03 7.77
C ALA A 99 -14.90 8.31 8.48
N LEU A 100 -15.14 8.24 9.79
CA LEU A 100 -15.49 9.42 10.59
C LEU A 100 -14.37 10.47 10.57
N SER A 101 -13.14 10.05 10.81
CA SER A 101 -11.97 10.94 10.81
C SER A 101 -11.75 11.59 9.44
N ALA A 102 -11.90 10.81 8.36
CA ALA A 102 -11.76 11.31 7.00
C ALA A 102 -12.88 12.31 6.66
N ARG A 103 -14.13 12.02 7.01
CA ARG A 103 -15.26 12.93 6.78
C ARG A 103 -15.09 14.26 7.54
N GLN A 104 -14.61 14.21 8.79
CA GLN A 104 -14.30 15.41 9.58
C GLN A 104 -13.15 16.21 8.95
N TYR A 105 -12.11 15.54 8.44
CA TYR A 105 -11.03 16.19 7.70
C TYR A 105 -11.56 16.87 6.42
N GLY A 106 -12.45 16.21 5.70
CA GLY A 106 -13.05 16.74 4.47
C GLY A 106 -13.90 17.99 4.70
N SER A 107 -14.63 18.07 5.84
CA SER A 107 -15.53 19.17 6.19
C SER A 107 -14.82 20.38 6.78
N SER A 108 -13.55 20.28 7.18
CA SER A 108 -12.81 21.39 7.81
C SER A 108 -12.58 22.60 6.88
N ASP A 109 -12.93 22.51 5.62
CA ASP A 109 -12.78 23.57 4.60
C ASP A 109 -14.14 24.23 4.21
N ASP A 110 -15.22 23.98 4.97
CA ASP A 110 -16.56 24.53 4.73
C ASP A 110 -16.63 26.06 4.97
N ASN A 111 -15.80 26.81 4.25
CA ASN A 111 -16.07 28.22 3.99
C ASN A 111 -17.02 28.29 2.78
N GLU A 112 -18.27 28.67 3.01
CA GLU A 112 -19.35 28.77 2.01
C GLU A 112 -18.99 29.59 0.74
N GLU A 113 -17.87 30.32 0.74
CA GLU A 113 -17.43 31.18 -0.37
C GLU A 113 -16.38 30.53 -1.30
N LYS A 114 -15.83 29.35 -0.97
CA LYS A 114 -14.85 28.66 -1.81
C LYS A 114 -15.49 27.47 -2.54
N ALA A 115 -15.22 27.39 -3.84
CA ALA A 115 -15.57 26.20 -4.61
C ALA A 115 -14.88 24.96 -3.99
N HIS A 116 -15.64 23.89 -3.76
CA HIS A 116 -15.11 22.62 -3.28
C HIS A 116 -14.10 22.05 -4.27
N ASP A 117 -13.04 21.43 -3.73
CA ASP A 117 -12.04 20.73 -4.54
C ASP A 117 -12.58 19.38 -5.07
N SER A 118 -11.81 18.71 -5.93
CA SER A 118 -12.21 17.44 -6.56
C SER A 118 -12.37 16.27 -5.56
N LEU A 119 -11.88 16.41 -4.34
CA LEU A 119 -11.93 15.37 -3.31
C LEU A 119 -13.09 15.53 -2.34
N TYR A 120 -13.73 16.70 -2.32
CA TYR A 120 -14.78 17.03 -1.35
C TYR A 120 -15.92 16.00 -1.35
N SER A 121 -16.46 15.65 -2.52
CA SER A 121 -17.53 14.66 -2.63
C SER A 121 -17.14 13.32 -2.03
N ARG A 122 -15.91 12.84 -2.28
CA ARG A 122 -15.43 11.57 -1.73
C ARG A 122 -15.41 11.54 -0.20
N PHE A 123 -15.07 12.68 0.44
CA PHE A 123 -15.11 12.78 1.89
C PHE A 123 -16.55 12.85 2.44
N MET A 124 -17.42 13.60 1.76
CA MET A 124 -18.80 13.82 2.24
C MET A 124 -19.71 12.61 2.02
N GLU A 125 -19.43 11.79 1.02
CA GLU A 125 -20.18 10.55 0.74
C GLU A 125 -19.85 9.40 1.70
N LEU A 126 -18.78 9.49 2.49
CA LEU A 126 -18.47 8.51 3.53
C LEU A 126 -19.61 8.40 4.56
N VAL A 127 -19.95 7.19 4.95
CA VAL A 127 -21.03 6.87 5.90
C VAL A 127 -20.42 6.27 7.17
N PRO A 128 -19.90 7.07 8.10
CA PRO A 128 -19.19 6.59 9.28
C PRO A 128 -20.13 5.98 10.31
N LEU A 129 -20.72 4.87 10.13
CA LEU A 129 -21.69 4.18 10.98
C LEU A 129 -21.32 4.21 12.48
N GLU A 130 -21.34 5.40 13.09
CA GLU A 130 -20.81 5.67 14.43
C GLU A 130 -21.42 4.76 15.50
N HIS A 131 -22.74 4.51 15.41
CA HIS A 131 -23.40 3.61 16.35
C HIS A 131 -22.82 2.19 16.29
N LEU A 132 -22.56 1.67 15.08
CA LEU A 132 -21.99 0.32 14.90
C LEU A 132 -20.54 0.27 15.40
N SER A 133 -19.71 1.28 15.07
CA SER A 133 -18.33 1.37 15.57
C SER A 133 -18.29 1.41 17.08
N GLN A 134 -19.09 2.28 17.73
CA GLN A 134 -19.17 2.39 19.17
C GLN A 134 -19.63 1.08 19.82
N GLU A 135 -20.61 0.39 19.24
CA GLU A 135 -21.11 -0.88 19.77
C GLU A 135 -20.07 -2.00 19.65
N ILE A 136 -19.32 -2.04 18.53
CA ILE A 136 -18.18 -2.98 18.38
C ILE A 136 -17.15 -2.73 19.49
N HIS A 137 -16.69 -1.49 19.67
CA HIS A 137 -15.67 -1.14 20.67
C HIS A 137 -16.18 -1.28 22.12
N ARG A 138 -17.47 -1.08 22.35
CA ARG A 138 -18.10 -1.35 23.66
C ARG A 138 -18.06 -2.83 24.03
N CYS A 139 -18.35 -3.71 23.05
CA CYS A 139 -18.40 -5.15 23.27
C CYS A 139 -17.04 -5.82 23.23
N ILE A 140 -16.11 -5.33 22.39
CA ILE A 140 -14.83 -5.97 22.11
C ILE A 140 -13.69 -5.03 22.54
N LEU A 141 -13.00 -5.39 23.64
CA LEU A 141 -11.91 -4.56 24.19
C LEU A 141 -10.57 -4.81 23.49
N SER A 142 -10.33 -6.04 23.06
CA SER A 142 -9.12 -6.44 22.34
C SER A 142 -9.35 -7.72 21.53
N GLU A 143 -8.37 -8.16 20.72
CA GLU A 143 -8.44 -9.42 19.94
C GLU A 143 -8.68 -10.67 20.83
N SER A 144 -8.45 -10.58 22.14
CA SER A 144 -8.58 -11.69 23.09
C SER A 144 -9.62 -11.43 24.20
N GLU A 145 -10.28 -10.27 24.21
CA GLU A 145 -11.09 -9.85 25.35
C GLU A 145 -12.42 -9.23 24.92
N ILE A 146 -13.52 -9.84 25.36
CA ILE A 146 -14.88 -9.33 25.27
C ILE A 146 -15.23 -8.68 26.62
N ALA A 147 -15.85 -7.51 26.58
CA ALA A 147 -16.27 -6.78 27.79
C ALA A 147 -17.26 -7.59 28.63
N ASP A 148 -17.14 -7.52 29.95
CA ASP A 148 -18.02 -8.24 30.86
C ASP A 148 -19.50 -7.82 30.73
N ASP A 149 -19.73 -6.57 30.33
CA ASP A 149 -21.05 -5.98 30.14
C ASP A 149 -21.47 -5.92 28.66
N ALA A 150 -20.76 -6.63 27.78
CA ALA A 150 -21.14 -6.76 26.37
C ALA A 150 -22.57 -7.33 26.22
N SER A 151 -22.98 -8.25 27.13
CA SER A 151 -24.38 -8.66 27.28
C SER A 151 -24.73 -8.92 28.75
N SER A 152 -26.02 -8.83 29.09
CA SER A 152 -26.50 -9.22 30.42
C SER A 152 -26.27 -10.71 30.71
N GLY A 153 -26.34 -11.58 29.66
CA GLY A 153 -26.08 -13.01 29.76
C GLY A 153 -24.62 -13.28 30.14
N LEU A 154 -23.66 -12.70 29.40
CA LEU A 154 -22.23 -12.87 29.66
C LEU A 154 -21.86 -12.39 31.07
N LYS A 155 -22.37 -11.22 31.47
CA LYS A 155 -22.17 -10.67 32.82
C LYS A 155 -22.65 -11.63 33.91
N ALA A 156 -23.84 -12.22 33.74
CA ALA A 156 -24.39 -13.18 34.71
C ALA A 156 -23.55 -14.47 34.77
N VAL A 157 -23.13 -15.00 33.59
CA VAL A 157 -22.29 -16.21 33.52
C VAL A 157 -20.94 -15.98 34.19
N ARG A 158 -20.22 -14.89 33.88
CA ARG A 158 -18.93 -14.57 34.49
C ARG A 158 -19.02 -14.35 36.01
N ARG A 159 -20.08 -13.67 36.46
CA ARG A 159 -20.35 -13.53 37.88
C ARG A 159 -20.55 -14.88 38.57
N ASN A 160 -21.36 -15.78 37.97
CA ASN A 160 -21.60 -17.11 38.53
C ASN A 160 -20.32 -17.96 38.51
N LYS A 161 -19.50 -17.85 37.47
CA LYS A 161 -18.21 -18.53 37.36
C LYS A 161 -17.27 -18.10 38.48
N LYS A 162 -17.17 -16.78 38.76
CA LYS A 162 -16.38 -16.24 39.87
C LYS A 162 -16.85 -16.77 41.22
N LEU A 163 -18.17 -16.70 41.52
CA LEU A 163 -18.74 -17.20 42.75
C LEU A 163 -18.54 -18.72 42.92
N THR A 164 -18.67 -19.50 41.85
CA THR A 164 -18.46 -20.96 41.91
C THR A 164 -16.99 -21.28 42.15
N ASN A 165 -16.08 -20.54 41.51
CA ASN A 165 -14.64 -20.68 41.71
C ASN A 165 -14.23 -20.36 43.16
N GLU A 166 -14.75 -19.28 43.72
CA GLU A 166 -14.52 -18.91 45.15
C GLU A 166 -15.03 -20.00 46.12
N LYS A 167 -16.24 -20.58 45.89
CA LYS A 167 -16.76 -21.68 46.66
C LYS A 167 -15.88 -22.91 46.58
N LEU A 168 -15.42 -23.25 45.38
CA LEU A 168 -14.55 -24.39 45.12
C LEU A 168 -13.20 -24.22 45.85
N HIS A 169 -12.54 -23.08 45.71
CA HIS A 169 -11.30 -22.80 46.42
C HIS A 169 -11.48 -22.86 47.97
N ASN A 170 -12.58 -22.33 48.50
CA ASN A 170 -12.86 -22.40 49.92
C ASN A 170 -13.04 -23.86 50.41
N GLN A 171 -13.68 -24.72 49.60
CA GLN A 171 -13.82 -26.14 49.97
C GLN A 171 -12.49 -26.89 49.87
N LEU A 172 -11.70 -26.64 48.85
CA LEU A 172 -10.37 -27.25 48.68
C LEU A 172 -9.42 -26.79 49.81
N ASN A 173 -9.42 -25.51 50.16
CA ASN A 173 -8.60 -25.01 51.25
C ASN A 173 -8.98 -25.65 52.59
N LYS A 174 -10.26 -25.84 52.87
CA LYS A 174 -10.71 -26.58 54.06
C LYS A 174 -10.19 -28.01 54.12
N LEU A 175 -10.15 -28.70 52.94
CA LEU A 175 -9.62 -30.06 52.87
C LEU A 175 -8.11 -30.12 53.06
N VAL A 176 -7.36 -29.17 52.46
CA VAL A 176 -5.90 -29.12 52.53
C VAL A 176 -5.40 -28.72 53.92
N THR A 177 -6.18 -27.88 54.66
CA THR A 177 -5.86 -27.45 56.02
C THR A 177 -6.33 -28.42 57.10
N ASP A 178 -7.10 -29.48 56.75
CA ASP A 178 -7.57 -30.48 57.70
C ASP A 178 -6.41 -31.34 58.24
N GLN A 179 -6.06 -31.16 59.47
CA GLN A 179 -4.93 -31.84 60.12
C GLN A 179 -5.01 -33.37 60.02
N SER A 180 -6.22 -33.93 59.98
CA SER A 180 -6.41 -35.39 59.87
C SER A 180 -6.03 -35.97 58.52
N LYS A 181 -5.96 -35.13 57.47
CA LYS A 181 -5.68 -35.53 56.07
C LYS A 181 -4.31 -35.06 55.56
N GLN A 182 -3.63 -34.19 56.28
CA GLN A 182 -2.33 -33.65 55.86
C GLN A 182 -1.27 -34.70 55.53
N THR A 183 -1.26 -35.83 56.25
CA THR A 183 -0.32 -36.95 55.99
C THR A 183 -0.53 -37.59 54.63
N MET A 184 -1.74 -37.49 54.08
CA MET A 184 -2.09 -38.09 52.77
C MET A 184 -1.61 -37.26 51.59
N PHE A 185 -1.38 -35.96 51.77
CA PHE A 185 -1.00 -35.05 50.69
C PHE A 185 0.51 -35.07 50.46
N GLN A 186 0.89 -35.00 49.17
CA GLN A 186 2.31 -34.84 48.77
C GLN A 186 2.73 -33.40 49.06
N ASP A 187 1.85 -32.44 48.64
CA ASP A 187 1.98 -31.01 48.90
C ASP A 187 0.61 -30.42 49.25
N ASN A 188 0.60 -29.37 50.07
CA ASN A 188 -0.64 -28.66 50.44
C ASN A 188 -1.05 -27.62 49.36
N LEU A 189 -0.90 -27.96 48.09
CA LEU A 189 -1.18 -27.10 46.95
C LEU A 189 -2.43 -27.57 46.22
N ILE A 190 -3.23 -26.60 45.77
CA ILE A 190 -4.32 -26.87 44.83
C ILE A 190 -3.75 -26.79 43.44
N THR A 191 -3.96 -27.80 42.60
CA THR A 191 -3.45 -27.87 41.22
C THR A 191 -4.58 -28.07 40.23
N MET A 192 -4.37 -27.69 38.99
CA MET A 192 -5.31 -27.96 37.90
C MET A 192 -4.76 -29.09 37.01
N ARG A 193 -5.60 -30.09 36.73
CA ARG A 193 -5.32 -31.18 35.82
C ARG A 193 -6.54 -31.44 34.93
N ASN A 194 -6.32 -31.49 33.63
CA ASN A 194 -7.39 -31.69 32.63
C ASN A 194 -8.58 -30.73 32.81
N GLY A 195 -8.30 -29.46 33.17
CA GLY A 195 -9.33 -28.43 33.41
C GLY A 195 -10.12 -28.60 34.72
N ARG A 196 -9.60 -29.42 35.67
CA ARG A 196 -10.24 -29.67 36.98
C ARG A 196 -9.30 -29.37 38.14
N TYR A 197 -9.81 -28.82 39.18
CA TYR A 197 -9.06 -28.56 40.42
C TYR A 197 -8.88 -29.87 41.19
N CYS A 198 -7.64 -30.23 41.45
CA CYS A 198 -7.20 -31.44 42.11
C CYS A 198 -6.26 -31.16 43.28
N ILE A 199 -6.13 -32.13 44.19
CA ILE A 199 -5.13 -32.15 45.27
C ILE A 199 -4.10 -33.24 44.98
N PRO A 200 -2.77 -32.97 45.10
CA PRO A 200 -1.74 -33.98 44.98
C PRO A 200 -1.71 -34.90 46.19
N VAL A 201 -2.09 -36.15 46.02
CA VAL A 201 -2.14 -37.20 47.05
C VAL A 201 -1.01 -38.18 46.85
N LYS A 202 -0.38 -38.66 47.90
CA LYS A 202 0.65 -39.68 47.84
C LYS A 202 0.07 -41.00 47.34
N GLN A 203 0.79 -41.73 46.52
CA GLN A 203 0.35 -42.96 45.87
C GLN A 203 -0.22 -43.99 46.85
N GLU A 204 0.36 -44.09 48.06
CA GLU A 204 -0.05 -45.00 49.14
C GLU A 204 -1.49 -44.76 49.66
N TYR A 205 -1.96 -43.50 49.55
CA TYR A 205 -3.29 -43.11 49.98
C TYR A 205 -4.33 -43.03 48.85
N LYS A 206 -3.96 -43.44 47.62
CA LYS A 206 -4.81 -43.41 46.42
C LYS A 206 -6.19 -44.02 46.67
N ASN A 207 -6.29 -45.15 47.38
CA ASN A 207 -7.53 -45.84 47.62
C ASN A 207 -8.27 -45.36 48.90
N SER A 208 -7.58 -44.62 49.75
CA SER A 208 -8.11 -44.13 51.04
C SER A 208 -8.67 -42.71 50.93
N PHE A 209 -8.23 -41.93 49.93
CA PHE A 209 -8.70 -40.57 49.73
C PHE A 209 -9.92 -40.57 48.78
N PRO A 210 -11.11 -40.08 49.22
CA PRO A 210 -12.31 -40.14 48.40
C PRO A 210 -12.29 -39.11 47.27
N GLY A 211 -12.18 -39.54 46.02
CA GLY A 211 -12.10 -38.68 44.86
C GLY A 211 -11.89 -39.40 43.52
N MET A 212 -11.86 -38.64 42.45
CA MET A 212 -11.60 -39.10 41.08
C MET A 212 -10.15 -38.78 40.67
N ILE A 213 -9.45 -39.77 40.13
CA ILE A 213 -8.06 -39.60 39.65
C ILE A 213 -8.12 -38.99 38.26
N HIS A 214 -7.40 -37.87 38.09
CA HIS A 214 -7.28 -37.19 36.78
C HIS A 214 -5.89 -37.29 36.14
N ASP A 215 -4.85 -37.46 37.00
CA ASP A 215 -3.48 -37.53 36.50
C ASP A 215 -2.56 -38.20 37.55
N GLN A 216 -1.34 -38.61 37.11
CA GLN A 216 -0.29 -39.15 37.97
C GLN A 216 1.05 -38.52 37.63
N SER A 217 1.92 -38.29 38.60
CA SER A 217 3.27 -37.78 38.36
C SER A 217 4.14 -38.79 37.58
N SER A 218 5.12 -38.28 36.83
CA SER A 218 6.04 -39.11 36.04
C SER A 218 6.78 -40.13 36.84
N SER A 219 7.05 -39.87 38.14
CA SER A 219 7.68 -40.80 39.06
C SER A 219 6.71 -41.83 39.66
N GLY A 220 5.43 -41.71 39.41
CA GLY A 220 4.40 -42.58 39.95
C GLY A 220 4.06 -42.35 41.45
N ASN A 221 4.78 -41.46 42.16
CA ASN A 221 4.66 -41.29 43.60
C ASN A 221 3.51 -40.39 44.02
N THR A 222 2.94 -39.60 43.09
CA THR A 222 1.86 -38.63 43.37
C THR A 222 0.70 -38.86 42.40
N VAL A 223 -0.55 -38.87 42.96
CA VAL A 223 -1.77 -38.96 42.16
C VAL A 223 -2.54 -37.66 42.35
N PHE A 224 -2.97 -37.08 41.26
CA PHE A 224 -3.80 -35.87 41.27
C PHE A 224 -5.26 -36.26 41.35
N ILE A 225 -5.86 -36.07 42.54
CA ILE A 225 -7.24 -36.49 42.85
C ILE A 225 -8.16 -35.27 42.92
N GLU A 226 -9.28 -35.30 42.20
CA GLU A 226 -10.41 -34.40 42.37
C GLU A 226 -11.23 -34.92 43.57
N PRO A 227 -11.28 -34.21 44.72
CA PRO A 227 -12.07 -34.65 45.87
C PRO A 227 -13.54 -34.72 45.56
N LEU A 228 -14.27 -35.75 46.03
CA LEU A 228 -15.71 -35.87 45.82
C LEU A 228 -16.50 -34.64 46.27
N ALA A 229 -16.02 -33.92 47.28
CA ALA A 229 -16.62 -32.69 47.79
C ALA A 229 -16.66 -31.54 46.77
N VAL A 230 -15.80 -31.55 45.74
CA VAL A 230 -15.70 -30.47 44.73
C VAL A 230 -16.08 -30.90 43.32
N VAL A 231 -16.40 -32.18 43.08
CA VAL A 231 -16.78 -32.71 41.76
C VAL A 231 -17.94 -31.92 41.13
N ASN A 232 -19.00 -31.63 41.91
CA ASN A 232 -20.14 -30.86 41.42
C ASN A 232 -19.75 -29.40 41.06
N LEU A 233 -18.87 -28.78 41.85
CA LEU A 233 -18.39 -27.42 41.55
C LEU A 233 -17.50 -27.37 40.33
N ASN A 234 -16.61 -28.35 40.14
CA ASN A 234 -15.83 -28.47 38.92
C ASN A 234 -16.71 -28.73 37.68
N ASN A 235 -17.75 -29.57 37.80
CA ASN A 235 -18.72 -29.76 36.72
C ASN A 235 -19.47 -28.45 36.40
N GLN A 236 -19.89 -27.72 37.41
CA GLN A 236 -20.58 -26.45 37.24
C GLN A 236 -19.66 -25.39 36.60
N LEU A 237 -18.35 -25.34 36.94
CA LEU A 237 -17.41 -24.45 36.31
C LEU A 237 -17.27 -24.77 34.81
N LYS A 238 -17.13 -26.05 34.44
CA LYS A 238 -17.05 -26.49 33.06
C LYS A 238 -18.31 -26.16 32.25
N GLU A 239 -19.48 -26.28 32.89
CA GLU A 239 -20.74 -25.86 32.27
C GLU A 239 -20.80 -24.34 32.06
N LEU A 240 -20.33 -23.55 33.04
CA LEU A 240 -20.25 -22.10 32.95
C LEU A 240 -19.22 -21.67 31.87
N ASP A 241 -18.12 -22.39 31.70
CA ASP A 241 -17.17 -22.15 30.60
C ASP A 241 -17.85 -22.31 29.22
N ASN A 242 -18.64 -23.38 29.06
CA ASN A 242 -19.40 -23.59 27.80
C ASN A 242 -20.48 -22.52 27.60
N GLN A 243 -21.17 -22.11 28.67
CA GLN A 243 -22.14 -21.01 28.60
C GLN A 243 -21.48 -19.66 28.27
N GLU A 244 -20.28 -19.41 28.79
CA GLU A 244 -19.50 -18.21 28.45
C GLU A 244 -19.18 -18.16 26.96
N LEU A 245 -18.70 -19.28 26.40
CA LEU A 245 -18.44 -19.40 24.96
C LEU A 245 -19.70 -19.16 24.10
N ALA A 246 -20.81 -19.79 24.49
CA ALA A 246 -22.08 -19.62 23.79
C ALA A 246 -22.61 -18.16 23.86
N GLU A 247 -22.42 -17.45 24.98
CA GLU A 247 -22.79 -16.03 25.08
C GLU A 247 -21.88 -15.15 24.22
N ILE A 248 -20.57 -15.44 24.16
CA ILE A 248 -19.63 -14.74 23.27
C ILE A 248 -20.04 -14.94 21.81
N GLU A 249 -20.36 -16.17 21.39
CA GLU A 249 -20.82 -16.46 20.02
C GLU A 249 -22.06 -15.63 19.67
N LYS A 250 -23.06 -15.56 20.55
CA LYS A 250 -24.27 -14.73 20.35
C LYS A 250 -23.95 -13.24 20.20
N ILE A 251 -22.99 -12.73 20.96
CA ILE A 251 -22.56 -11.32 20.87
C ILE A 251 -21.95 -11.07 19.47
N LEU A 252 -21.04 -11.96 19.04
CA LEU A 252 -20.39 -11.84 17.72
C LEU A 252 -21.39 -11.99 16.57
N GLU A 253 -22.35 -12.93 16.68
CA GLU A 253 -23.43 -13.09 15.70
C GLU A 253 -24.30 -11.83 15.58
N ASN A 254 -24.66 -11.21 16.72
CA ASN A 254 -25.46 -9.98 16.74
C ASN A 254 -24.69 -8.81 16.08
N LEU A 255 -23.42 -8.60 16.46
CA LEU A 255 -22.58 -7.56 15.84
C LEU A 255 -22.39 -7.83 14.33
N SER A 256 -22.20 -9.10 13.94
CA SER A 256 -22.08 -9.47 12.54
C SER A 256 -23.38 -9.22 11.75
N ALA A 257 -24.53 -9.49 12.34
CA ALA A 257 -25.83 -9.20 11.73
C ALA A 257 -26.06 -7.69 11.52
N GLN A 258 -25.67 -6.86 12.51
CA GLN A 258 -25.70 -5.40 12.38
C GLN A 258 -24.75 -4.93 11.26
N ALA A 259 -23.52 -5.45 11.20
CA ALA A 259 -22.57 -5.13 10.13
C ALA A 259 -23.07 -5.61 8.76
N ALA A 260 -23.72 -6.78 8.68
CA ALA A 260 -24.29 -7.31 7.45
C ALA A 260 -25.44 -6.47 6.91
N SER A 261 -26.25 -5.85 7.78
CA SER A 261 -27.30 -4.91 7.33
C SER A 261 -26.75 -3.65 6.68
N GLU A 262 -25.49 -3.30 6.97
CA GLU A 262 -24.80 -2.10 6.48
C GLU A 262 -23.63 -2.45 5.53
N TYR A 263 -23.58 -3.67 4.98
CA TYR A 263 -22.40 -4.14 4.25
C TYR A 263 -22.05 -3.29 3.02
N GLU A 264 -23.06 -2.73 2.32
CA GLU A 264 -22.84 -1.85 1.16
C GLU A 264 -22.15 -0.54 1.58
N ASN A 265 -22.57 0.07 2.69
CA ASN A 265 -21.95 1.28 3.22
C ASN A 265 -20.51 0.99 3.71
N ILE A 266 -20.29 -0.12 4.42
CA ILE A 266 -18.96 -0.56 4.87
C ILE A 266 -18.03 -0.78 3.68
N LYS A 267 -18.53 -1.43 2.61
CA LYS A 267 -17.78 -1.67 1.38
C LYS A 267 -17.42 -0.36 0.68
N PHE A 268 -18.39 0.53 0.52
CA PHE A 268 -18.20 1.83 -0.09
C PHE A 268 -17.15 2.67 0.66
N ASP A 269 -17.24 2.74 1.98
CA ASP A 269 -16.29 3.45 2.82
C ASP A 269 -14.89 2.87 2.69
N PHE A 270 -14.77 1.54 2.72
CA PHE A 270 -13.49 0.85 2.57
C PHE A 270 -12.83 1.13 1.21
N GLU A 271 -13.59 1.08 0.11
CA GLU A 271 -13.11 1.38 -1.23
C GLU A 271 -12.71 2.86 -1.36
N THR A 272 -13.55 3.76 -0.88
CA THR A 272 -13.31 5.23 -0.90
C THR A 272 -12.09 5.61 -0.08
N LEU A 273 -11.95 5.08 1.14
CA LEU A 273 -10.77 5.32 1.99
C LEU A 273 -9.49 4.76 1.36
N THR A 274 -9.59 3.62 0.68
CA THR A 274 -8.45 3.06 -0.08
C THR A 274 -8.03 3.97 -1.23
N ASP A 275 -9.00 4.59 -1.91
CA ASP A 275 -8.73 5.55 -2.98
C ASP A 275 -8.12 6.84 -2.43
N LEU A 276 -8.64 7.35 -1.32
CA LEU A 276 -8.07 8.51 -0.63
C LEU A 276 -6.64 8.26 -0.17
N ASP A 277 -6.33 7.11 0.46
CA ASP A 277 -4.96 6.76 0.86
C ASP A 277 -4.02 6.74 -0.36
N PHE A 278 -4.46 6.16 -1.49
CA PHE A 278 -3.68 6.17 -2.73
C PHE A 278 -3.47 7.59 -3.29
N ILE A 279 -4.49 8.45 -3.27
CA ILE A 279 -4.38 9.85 -3.72
C ILE A 279 -3.43 10.63 -2.82
N PHE A 280 -3.55 10.48 -1.50
CA PHE A 280 -2.67 11.13 -0.53
C PHE A 280 -1.24 10.58 -0.60
N ALA A 281 -1.04 9.31 -0.97
CA ALA A 281 0.28 8.76 -1.25
C ALA A 281 0.95 9.47 -2.43
N ARG A 282 0.22 9.72 -3.55
CA ARG A 282 0.71 10.50 -4.70
C ARG A 282 1.09 11.92 -4.28
N ALA A 283 0.26 12.58 -3.48
CA ALA A 283 0.51 13.94 -3.00
C ALA A 283 1.72 14.00 -2.04
N ASN A 284 1.84 13.08 -1.09
CA ASN A 284 2.99 12.99 -0.20
C ASN A 284 4.29 12.70 -0.95
N PHE A 285 4.23 11.83 -1.96
CA PHE A 285 5.35 11.56 -2.85
C PHE A 285 5.76 12.83 -3.60
N ALA A 286 4.80 13.54 -4.23
CA ALA A 286 5.06 14.82 -4.90
C ALA A 286 5.70 15.86 -3.95
N ARG A 287 5.20 15.96 -2.71
CA ARG A 287 5.76 16.85 -1.69
C ARG A 287 7.22 16.53 -1.36
N SER A 288 7.62 15.25 -1.38
CA SER A 288 8.97 14.81 -1.00
C SER A 288 10.09 15.35 -1.89
N TYR A 289 9.79 15.59 -3.18
CA TYR A 289 10.73 16.15 -4.15
C TYR A 289 10.30 17.52 -4.72
N LYS A 290 9.30 18.17 -4.10
CA LYS A 290 8.73 19.47 -4.53
C LYS A 290 8.20 19.41 -5.96
N GLY A 291 7.47 18.32 -6.28
CA GLY A 291 6.87 18.12 -7.60
C GLY A 291 5.78 19.13 -7.89
N THR A 292 5.68 19.53 -9.16
CA THR A 292 4.64 20.39 -9.70
C THR A 292 3.76 19.64 -10.68
N GLU A 293 2.53 20.08 -10.82
CA GLU A 293 1.59 19.56 -11.83
C GLU A 293 2.04 19.96 -13.23
N PRO A 294 2.28 19.03 -14.17
CA PRO A 294 2.57 19.37 -15.55
C PRO A 294 1.27 19.76 -16.29
N ILE A 295 1.36 20.77 -17.16
CA ILE A 295 0.27 21.15 -18.05
C ILE A 295 0.24 20.20 -19.24
N PHE A 296 -0.81 19.40 -19.35
CA PHE A 296 -0.97 18.45 -20.44
C PHE A 296 -1.57 19.10 -21.70
N ASN A 297 -1.09 18.66 -22.87
CA ASN A 297 -1.62 19.00 -24.18
C ASN A 297 -1.66 17.75 -25.10
N THR A 298 -2.30 17.90 -26.25
CA THR A 298 -2.39 16.88 -27.33
C THR A 298 -1.72 17.34 -28.62
N ASP A 299 -1.00 18.46 -28.59
CA ASP A 299 -0.39 19.10 -29.76
C ASP A 299 1.04 18.61 -30.01
N GLY A 300 1.50 17.67 -29.19
CA GLY A 300 2.85 17.10 -29.28
C GLY A 300 3.91 17.97 -28.59
N ILE A 301 3.53 18.97 -27.79
CA ILE A 301 4.46 19.92 -27.19
C ILE A 301 4.97 19.40 -25.84
N VAL A 302 6.28 19.39 -25.67
CA VAL A 302 6.97 19.19 -24.39
C VAL A 302 7.83 20.42 -24.10
N ASP A 303 7.67 20.99 -22.92
CA ASP A 303 8.48 22.11 -22.42
C ASP A 303 8.73 21.88 -20.91
N ILE A 304 9.82 21.19 -20.60
CA ILE A 304 10.24 20.91 -19.21
C ILE A 304 11.20 22.01 -18.77
N LYS A 305 10.85 22.68 -17.67
CA LYS A 305 11.62 23.77 -17.08
C LYS A 305 12.31 23.28 -15.81
N GLN A 306 13.64 23.36 -15.78
CA GLN A 306 14.45 22.99 -14.61
C GLN A 306 14.12 21.60 -14.06
N GLY A 307 13.90 20.63 -14.94
CA GLY A 307 13.58 19.24 -14.60
C GLY A 307 14.75 18.57 -13.85
N ARG A 308 14.47 17.92 -12.73
CA ARG A 308 15.45 17.15 -11.95
C ARG A 308 15.08 15.69 -11.94
N HIS A 309 16.00 14.82 -12.34
CA HIS A 309 15.75 13.38 -12.38
C HIS A 309 15.45 12.85 -10.96
N PRO A 310 14.25 12.26 -10.70
CA PRO A 310 13.78 11.96 -9.35
C PRO A 310 14.56 10.86 -8.62
N LEU A 311 15.31 10.03 -9.35
CA LEU A 311 16.13 8.95 -8.80
C LEU A 311 17.57 9.38 -8.49
N LEU A 312 17.95 10.63 -8.80
CA LEU A 312 19.23 11.18 -8.43
C LEU A 312 19.13 11.97 -7.12
N ASP A 313 20.27 12.12 -6.45
CA ASP A 313 20.33 12.89 -5.20
C ASP A 313 19.87 14.34 -5.46
N LYS A 314 18.87 14.78 -4.71
CA LYS A 314 18.23 16.10 -4.86
C LYS A 314 19.15 17.30 -4.64
N HIS A 315 20.30 17.09 -3.99
CA HIS A 315 21.28 18.14 -3.69
C HIS A 315 22.34 18.28 -4.79
N THR A 316 22.60 17.21 -5.53
CA THR A 316 23.64 17.16 -6.56
C THR A 316 23.10 17.10 -7.98
N VAL A 317 21.80 16.78 -8.15
CA VAL A 317 21.17 16.70 -9.47
C VAL A 317 21.15 18.06 -10.15
N VAL A 318 21.72 18.12 -11.37
CA VAL A 318 21.68 19.30 -12.21
C VAL A 318 20.33 19.37 -12.92
N PRO A 319 19.62 20.50 -12.83
CA PRO A 319 18.35 20.67 -13.53
C PRO A 319 18.58 20.80 -15.05
N VAL A 320 17.62 20.29 -15.83
CA VAL A 320 17.66 20.36 -17.29
C VAL A 320 16.40 21.03 -17.84
N ASP A 321 16.56 21.84 -18.88
CA ASP A 321 15.47 22.36 -19.69
C ASP A 321 15.35 21.51 -20.97
N ILE A 322 14.15 21.04 -21.30
CA ILE A 322 13.92 20.20 -22.48
C ILE A 322 12.71 20.77 -23.24
N LYS A 323 12.93 21.15 -24.52
CA LYS A 323 11.87 21.58 -25.43
C LYS A 323 11.78 20.64 -26.60
N LEU A 324 10.57 20.29 -27.02
CA LEU A 324 10.31 19.41 -28.17
C LEU A 324 8.86 19.63 -28.64
N GLY A 325 8.65 19.61 -29.95
CA GLY A 325 7.32 19.60 -30.58
C GLY A 325 6.74 20.98 -30.89
N GLU A 326 7.34 22.09 -30.45
CA GLU A 326 6.90 23.45 -30.81
C GLU A 326 7.59 23.92 -32.10
N ASP A 327 8.91 24.01 -32.10
CA ASP A 327 9.72 24.48 -33.24
C ASP A 327 10.31 23.30 -34.02
N TYR A 328 10.52 22.15 -33.36
CA TYR A 328 11.17 20.96 -33.95
C TYR A 328 10.65 19.67 -33.31
N ASN A 329 10.63 18.59 -34.15
CA ASN A 329 10.20 17.26 -33.71
C ASN A 329 11.35 16.39 -33.18
N LEU A 330 12.59 16.76 -33.50
CA LEU A 330 13.79 16.01 -33.12
C LEU A 330 14.69 16.89 -32.26
N LEU A 331 15.12 16.36 -31.11
CA LEU A 331 16.15 16.94 -30.24
C LEU A 331 17.36 16.00 -30.23
N ILE A 332 18.48 16.42 -30.77
CA ILE A 332 19.70 15.64 -30.82
C ILE A 332 20.74 16.24 -29.89
N ILE A 333 21.20 15.45 -28.91
CA ILE A 333 22.23 15.87 -27.96
C ILE A 333 23.55 15.17 -28.33
N THR A 334 24.58 15.97 -28.61
CA THR A 334 25.92 15.48 -28.90
C THR A 334 26.90 15.88 -27.79
N GLY A 335 27.96 15.10 -27.62
CA GLY A 335 29.00 15.41 -26.62
C GLY A 335 29.49 14.18 -25.85
N PRO A 336 30.40 14.32 -24.86
CA PRO A 336 30.90 13.19 -24.09
C PRO A 336 29.82 12.61 -23.16
N ASN A 337 29.97 11.33 -22.77
CA ASN A 337 28.99 10.64 -21.91
C ASN A 337 28.85 11.24 -20.52
N THR A 338 29.90 11.88 -20.03
CA THR A 338 29.92 12.59 -18.73
C THR A 338 29.02 13.84 -18.68
N GLY A 339 28.47 14.28 -19.82
CA GLY A 339 27.65 15.51 -19.93
C GLY A 339 26.18 15.36 -19.56
N GLY A 340 25.73 14.24 -18.99
CA GLY A 340 24.33 14.04 -18.57
C GLY A 340 23.34 13.76 -19.70
N LYS A 341 23.81 13.39 -20.92
CA LYS A 341 22.97 13.10 -22.09
C LYS A 341 21.92 12.04 -21.81
N THR A 342 22.34 10.86 -21.34
CA THR A 342 21.46 9.73 -20.99
C THR A 342 20.49 10.10 -19.87
N VAL A 343 20.95 10.90 -18.89
CA VAL A 343 20.09 11.37 -17.78
C VAL A 343 18.98 12.29 -18.32
N SER A 344 19.30 13.23 -19.23
CA SER A 344 18.29 14.11 -19.82
C SER A 344 17.24 13.33 -20.61
N LEU A 345 17.67 12.33 -21.38
CA LEU A 345 16.81 11.42 -22.15
C LEU A 345 15.90 10.60 -21.21
N LYS A 346 16.48 9.98 -20.17
CA LYS A 346 15.70 9.28 -19.14
C LYS A 346 14.74 10.21 -18.41
N THR A 347 15.13 11.46 -18.14
CA THR A 347 14.27 12.45 -17.48
C THR A 347 13.03 12.73 -18.29
N LEU A 348 13.16 12.99 -19.60
CA LEU A 348 12.02 13.22 -20.49
C LEU A 348 11.06 12.02 -20.48
N GLY A 349 11.59 10.82 -20.69
CA GLY A 349 10.78 9.61 -20.71
C GLY A 349 10.09 9.34 -19.38
N LEU A 350 10.82 9.47 -18.27
CA LEU A 350 10.29 9.22 -16.93
C LEU A 350 9.23 10.24 -16.53
N PHE A 351 9.42 11.53 -16.85
CA PHE A 351 8.43 12.57 -16.59
C PHE A 351 7.14 12.35 -17.37
N THR A 352 7.25 11.91 -18.63
CA THR A 352 6.09 11.53 -19.44
C THR A 352 5.31 10.39 -18.77
N LEU A 353 5.99 9.33 -18.33
CA LEU A 353 5.36 8.19 -17.66
C LEU A 353 4.74 8.59 -16.31
N MET A 354 5.46 9.37 -15.49
CA MET A 354 4.97 9.89 -14.21
C MET A 354 3.73 10.76 -14.40
N GLY A 355 3.83 11.76 -15.27
CA GLY A 355 2.74 12.67 -15.54
C GLY A 355 1.48 11.96 -16.03
N GLN A 356 1.60 11.05 -17.01
CA GLN A 356 0.48 10.25 -17.50
C GLN A 356 -0.08 9.25 -16.46
N SER A 357 0.60 9.07 -15.34
CA SER A 357 0.13 8.27 -14.20
C SER A 357 -0.53 9.12 -13.10
N GLY A 358 -0.70 10.42 -13.30
CA GLY A 358 -1.24 11.33 -12.28
C GLY A 358 -0.22 11.73 -11.21
N LEU A 359 1.07 11.49 -11.43
CA LEU A 359 2.15 11.95 -10.56
C LEU A 359 2.64 13.32 -10.99
N HIS A 360 2.86 14.22 -10.04
CA HIS A 360 3.56 15.47 -10.30
C HIS A 360 5.03 15.20 -10.65
N ILE A 361 5.67 16.11 -11.34
CA ILE A 361 7.06 15.98 -11.79
C ILE A 361 7.98 16.95 -11.06
N PRO A 362 9.24 16.59 -10.76
CA PRO A 362 10.23 17.49 -10.15
C PRO A 362 10.76 18.49 -11.18
N ALA A 363 9.93 19.45 -11.56
CA ALA A 363 10.22 20.53 -12.51
C ALA A 363 9.61 21.85 -11.99
N LEU A 364 9.92 22.97 -12.63
CA LEU A 364 9.26 24.24 -12.31
C LEU A 364 7.81 24.25 -12.82
N ASP A 365 7.01 25.05 -12.15
CA ASP A 365 5.63 25.31 -12.55
C ASP A 365 5.55 25.85 -13.99
N GLY A 366 4.44 25.50 -14.68
CA GLY A 366 4.26 25.81 -16.10
C GLY A 366 5.07 24.93 -17.04
N SER A 367 5.64 23.81 -16.56
CA SER A 367 6.17 22.76 -17.44
C SER A 367 5.03 22.07 -18.20
N ARG A 368 5.22 21.84 -19.50
CA ARG A 368 4.21 21.23 -20.40
C ARG A 368 4.63 19.82 -20.80
N LEU A 369 3.69 18.89 -20.82
CA LEU A 369 3.88 17.52 -21.35
C LEU A 369 2.78 17.20 -22.35
N ASN A 370 3.12 16.43 -23.38
CA ASN A 370 2.14 15.87 -24.29
C ASN A 370 1.58 14.55 -23.74
N VAL A 371 0.33 14.25 -24.04
CA VAL A 371 -0.24 12.91 -23.82
C VAL A 371 0.16 12.02 -24.98
N PHE A 372 1.16 11.17 -24.77
CA PHE A 372 1.62 10.20 -25.77
C PHE A 372 0.87 8.87 -25.68
N ASP A 373 0.57 8.28 -26.86
CA ASP A 373 -0.01 6.94 -26.94
C ASP A 373 1.00 5.88 -26.54
N ASP A 374 2.25 6.03 -26.95
CA ASP A 374 3.36 5.15 -26.57
C ASP A 374 4.66 5.93 -26.41
N VAL A 375 5.51 5.39 -25.55
CA VAL A 375 6.88 5.83 -25.34
C VAL A 375 7.78 4.64 -25.66
N PHE A 376 8.66 4.79 -26.63
CA PHE A 376 9.69 3.79 -26.93
C PHE A 376 11.05 4.29 -26.52
N ALA A 377 11.85 3.39 -25.97
CA ALA A 377 13.22 3.68 -25.56
C ALA A 377 14.18 2.62 -26.07
N ASP A 378 15.29 3.06 -26.62
CA ASP A 378 16.48 2.27 -26.85
C ASP A 378 17.63 2.91 -26.11
N ILE A 379 17.85 2.43 -24.88
CA ILE A 379 18.85 2.92 -23.94
C ILE A 379 19.65 1.71 -23.51
N GLY A 380 20.96 1.69 -23.82
CA GLY A 380 21.86 0.61 -23.46
C GLY A 380 22.49 0.80 -22.10
N ASP A 381 22.69 -0.31 -21.33
CA ASP A 381 23.62 -0.35 -20.20
C ASP A 381 24.99 -0.83 -20.73
N GLU A 382 25.99 0.05 -20.74
CA GLU A 382 27.36 -0.24 -21.19
C GLU A 382 28.16 -1.21 -20.28
N GLN A 383 27.54 -1.86 -19.28
CA GLN A 383 28.29 -2.53 -18.19
C GLN A 383 28.49 -4.04 -18.34
N SER A 384 28.39 -4.63 -19.52
CA SER A 384 28.83 -6.03 -19.68
C SER A 384 29.87 -6.20 -20.78
N ILE A 385 31.12 -6.38 -20.37
CA ILE A 385 32.29 -6.56 -21.22
C ILE A 385 32.17 -7.81 -22.12
N GLU A 386 31.32 -8.77 -21.82
CA GLU A 386 31.10 -10.01 -22.59
C GLU A 386 30.12 -9.89 -23.76
N GLN A 387 29.50 -8.73 -24.01
CA GLN A 387 28.41 -8.59 -25.00
C GLN A 387 28.65 -7.63 -26.18
N SER A 388 29.87 -7.19 -26.45
CA SER A 388 30.14 -6.12 -27.43
C SER A 388 29.75 -6.44 -28.91
N LEU A 389 29.64 -7.69 -29.32
CA LEU A 389 29.15 -8.09 -30.66
C LEU A 389 27.62 -8.37 -30.66
N SER A 390 27.02 -8.60 -29.48
CA SER A 390 25.57 -8.77 -29.36
C SER A 390 24.82 -7.44 -29.16
N THR A 391 25.50 -6.36 -28.74
CA THR A 391 24.91 -5.04 -28.45
C THR A 391 24.40 -4.35 -29.74
N PHE A 392 25.19 -4.20 -30.79
CA PHE A 392 24.73 -3.57 -32.02
C PHE A 392 23.51 -4.29 -32.62
N SER A 393 23.56 -5.62 -32.71
CA SER A 393 22.44 -6.42 -33.25
C SER A 393 21.18 -6.28 -32.37
N SER A 394 21.35 -6.23 -31.07
CA SER A 394 20.24 -6.04 -30.11
C SER A 394 19.61 -4.64 -30.24
N HIS A 395 20.44 -3.58 -30.32
CA HIS A 395 19.98 -2.22 -30.55
C HIS A 395 19.25 -2.11 -31.91
N MET A 396 19.83 -2.65 -32.98
CA MET A 396 19.19 -2.63 -34.30
C MET A 396 17.85 -3.37 -34.31
N SER A 397 17.77 -4.53 -33.69
CA SER A 397 16.51 -5.26 -33.58
C SER A 397 15.44 -4.44 -32.83
N ASN A 398 15.83 -3.72 -31.78
CA ASN A 398 14.92 -2.84 -31.04
C ASN A 398 14.53 -1.60 -31.86
N VAL A 399 15.46 -0.98 -32.57
CA VAL A 399 15.19 0.15 -33.47
C VAL A 399 14.21 -0.28 -34.57
N VAL A 400 14.43 -1.43 -35.20
CA VAL A 400 13.51 -1.97 -36.22
C VAL A 400 12.13 -2.25 -35.62
N TYR A 401 12.07 -2.81 -34.39
CA TYR A 401 10.80 -2.96 -33.69
C TYR A 401 10.11 -1.62 -33.49
N ILE A 402 10.81 -0.60 -32.97
CA ILE A 402 10.29 0.74 -32.78
C ILE A 402 9.76 1.32 -34.10
N MET A 403 10.56 1.33 -35.14
CA MET A 403 10.18 1.88 -36.45
C MET A 403 8.91 1.24 -37.03
N ASN A 404 8.65 -0.03 -36.73
CA ASN A 404 7.45 -0.74 -37.19
C ASN A 404 6.21 -0.50 -36.31
N HIS A 405 6.37 0.12 -35.10
CA HIS A 405 5.27 0.30 -34.14
C HIS A 405 5.00 1.75 -33.79
N VAL A 406 5.80 2.69 -34.27
CA VAL A 406 5.56 4.12 -34.01
C VAL A 406 4.29 4.60 -34.68
N THR A 407 3.64 5.55 -34.03
CA THR A 407 2.48 6.30 -34.53
C THR A 407 2.79 7.79 -34.41
N PRO A 408 2.04 8.69 -35.08
CA PRO A 408 2.30 10.13 -35.02
C PRO A 408 2.35 10.71 -33.59
N ASN A 409 1.63 10.09 -32.64
CA ASN A 409 1.60 10.51 -31.23
C ASN A 409 2.49 9.65 -30.32
N THR A 410 3.67 9.26 -30.84
CA THR A 410 4.67 8.47 -30.09
C THR A 410 5.85 9.35 -29.70
N LEU A 411 6.44 9.07 -28.51
CA LEU A 411 7.73 9.60 -28.07
C LEU A 411 8.81 8.52 -28.26
N CYS A 412 9.85 8.82 -29.04
CA CYS A 412 11.01 7.96 -29.23
C CYS A 412 12.23 8.51 -28.50
N LEU A 413 12.95 7.63 -27.82
CA LEU A 413 14.12 7.96 -27.00
C LEU A 413 15.27 7.03 -27.40
N PHE A 414 16.32 7.56 -28.01
CA PHE A 414 17.49 6.78 -28.46
C PHE A 414 18.77 7.25 -27.78
N ASP A 415 19.44 6.36 -27.07
CA ASP A 415 20.76 6.63 -26.54
C ASP A 415 21.84 6.04 -27.45
N GLU A 416 22.87 6.81 -27.77
CA GLU A 416 23.99 6.44 -28.62
C GLU A 416 23.57 5.87 -30.01
N LEU A 417 22.58 6.50 -30.65
CA LEU A 417 22.03 6.02 -31.92
C LEU A 417 23.12 5.88 -32.98
N GLY A 418 23.21 4.69 -33.58
CA GLY A 418 24.21 4.30 -34.55
C GLY A 418 25.53 3.83 -33.95
N GLY A 419 25.67 3.81 -32.61
CA GLY A 419 26.89 3.31 -31.94
C GLY A 419 27.14 1.82 -32.18
N GLY A 420 28.38 1.37 -32.00
CA GLY A 420 28.78 -0.03 -32.09
C GLY A 420 29.09 -0.56 -33.47
N THR A 421 29.16 0.31 -34.53
CA THR A 421 29.59 -0.03 -35.87
C THR A 421 30.61 0.98 -36.38
N ASP A 422 31.02 0.87 -37.66
CA ASP A 422 31.88 1.87 -38.30
C ASP A 422 31.24 3.28 -38.16
N PRO A 423 32.03 4.31 -37.80
CA PRO A 423 31.49 5.65 -37.54
C PRO A 423 30.73 6.26 -38.72
N VAL A 424 31.17 6.02 -39.96
CA VAL A 424 30.51 6.56 -41.16
C VAL A 424 29.20 5.83 -41.43
N GLU A 425 29.20 4.51 -41.31
CA GLU A 425 27.99 3.70 -41.47
C GLU A 425 26.97 3.97 -40.36
N GLY A 426 27.45 4.08 -39.11
CA GLY A 426 26.62 4.41 -37.94
C GLY A 426 25.97 5.78 -38.04
N ALA A 427 26.72 6.79 -38.47
CA ALA A 427 26.18 8.14 -38.74
C ALA A 427 25.13 8.15 -39.83
N ALA A 428 25.39 7.46 -40.97
CA ALA A 428 24.43 7.36 -42.07
C ALA A 428 23.13 6.67 -41.64
N LEU A 429 23.23 5.59 -40.86
CA LEU A 429 22.09 4.87 -40.31
C LEU A 429 21.28 5.75 -39.36
N ALA A 430 21.93 6.45 -38.42
CA ALA A 430 21.29 7.37 -37.50
C ALA A 430 20.53 8.48 -38.23
N ILE A 431 21.14 9.08 -39.28
CA ILE A 431 20.50 10.08 -40.13
C ILE A 431 19.23 9.50 -40.78
N ALA A 432 19.32 8.31 -41.38
CA ALA A 432 18.18 7.68 -42.05
C ALA A 432 17.01 7.43 -41.08
N ILE A 433 17.27 6.91 -39.86
CA ILE A 433 16.27 6.65 -38.84
C ILE A 433 15.62 7.97 -38.41
N LEU A 434 16.43 8.98 -38.04
CA LEU A 434 15.92 10.27 -37.53
C LEU A 434 15.13 11.02 -38.61
N SER A 435 15.58 11.00 -39.87
CA SER A 435 14.85 11.60 -40.99
C SER A 435 13.50 10.93 -41.21
N SER A 436 13.45 9.59 -41.17
CA SER A 436 12.19 8.85 -41.28
C SER A 436 11.21 9.18 -40.16
N LEU A 437 11.68 9.35 -38.91
CA LEU A 437 10.83 9.76 -37.77
C LEU A 437 10.34 11.21 -37.92
N ASN A 438 11.22 12.10 -38.39
CA ASN A 438 10.86 13.50 -38.62
C ASN A 438 9.80 13.66 -39.71
N ASP A 439 9.95 12.93 -40.83
CA ASP A 439 8.99 12.95 -41.93
C ASP A 439 7.60 12.45 -41.53
N GLN A 440 7.53 11.60 -40.51
CA GLN A 440 6.29 11.12 -39.89
C GLN A 440 5.78 12.03 -38.77
N GLY A 441 6.48 13.13 -38.46
CA GLY A 441 6.11 14.07 -37.40
C GLY A 441 6.23 13.49 -35.98
N ILE A 442 7.03 12.42 -35.80
CA ILE A 442 7.20 11.73 -34.50
C ILE A 442 8.15 12.53 -33.62
N ARG A 443 7.79 12.67 -32.33
CA ARG A 443 8.66 13.35 -31.35
C ARG A 443 9.78 12.41 -30.93
N CYS A 444 11.01 12.87 -31.09
CA CYS A 444 12.17 12.06 -30.81
C CYS A 444 13.28 12.87 -30.12
N MET A 445 13.85 12.26 -29.06
CA MET A 445 15.09 12.74 -28.45
C MET A 445 16.16 11.66 -28.61
N ALA A 446 17.31 12.03 -29.15
CA ALA A 446 18.40 11.09 -29.41
C ALA A 446 19.72 11.64 -28.90
N THR A 447 20.59 10.77 -28.41
CA THR A 447 21.98 11.10 -28.11
C THR A 447 22.91 10.42 -29.13
N THR A 448 24.03 11.05 -29.42
CA THR A 448 25.02 10.51 -30.32
C THR A 448 26.42 11.08 -30.06
N HIS A 449 27.43 10.36 -30.53
CA HIS A 449 28.82 10.81 -30.54
C HIS A 449 29.24 11.40 -31.91
N TYR A 450 28.41 11.28 -32.93
CA TYR A 450 28.75 11.72 -34.29
C TYR A 450 28.53 13.21 -34.44
N SER A 451 29.64 13.93 -34.74
CA SER A 451 29.60 15.39 -35.00
C SER A 451 28.95 15.74 -36.36
N GLU A 452 28.94 14.80 -37.29
CA GLU A 452 28.38 14.93 -38.65
C GLU A 452 26.86 15.15 -38.61
N LEU A 453 26.18 14.61 -37.63
CA LEU A 453 24.75 14.84 -37.40
C LEU A 453 24.40 16.30 -37.17
N LYS A 454 25.35 17.12 -36.66
CA LYS A 454 25.17 18.57 -36.50
C LYS A 454 24.99 19.32 -37.81
N LEU A 455 25.55 18.80 -38.88
CA LEU A 455 25.58 19.47 -40.21
C LEU A 455 24.44 19.03 -41.14
N SER A 456 23.84 17.84 -40.91
CA SER A 456 22.88 17.26 -41.83
C SER A 456 21.41 17.49 -41.47
N LEU A 457 21.10 17.84 -40.23
CA LEU A 457 19.75 18.09 -39.74
C LEU A 457 19.58 19.58 -39.42
N ILE A 458 18.70 20.27 -40.10
CA ILE A 458 18.53 21.74 -40.14
C ILE A 458 18.09 22.36 -38.79
N HIS A 459 17.75 21.57 -37.80
CA HIS A 459 17.31 22.06 -36.49
C HIS A 459 18.04 21.34 -35.34
N ILE A 460 19.27 21.76 -35.07
CA ILE A 460 20.04 21.36 -33.90
C ILE A 460 20.01 22.52 -32.92
N SER A 461 19.33 22.37 -31.79
CA SER A 461 19.53 23.25 -30.67
C SER A 461 20.80 22.82 -29.93
N GLU A 462 21.83 23.67 -29.92
CA GLU A 462 22.93 23.49 -28.98
C GLU A 462 22.37 23.54 -27.55
N PRO A 463 22.78 22.63 -26.64
CA PRO A 463 22.41 22.77 -25.24
C PRO A 463 22.96 24.12 -24.79
N THR A 464 22.07 24.98 -24.31
CA THR A 464 22.45 26.19 -23.59
C THR A 464 23.45 25.73 -22.54
N ARG A 465 24.67 26.28 -22.59
CA ARG A 465 25.83 25.92 -21.76
C ARG A 465 25.38 25.42 -20.38
N LEU A 466 25.51 24.11 -20.14
CA LEU A 466 25.63 23.59 -18.78
C LEU A 466 26.85 24.30 -18.19
N GLY A 467 26.62 25.20 -17.24
CA GLY A 467 27.66 25.96 -16.63
C GLY A 467 28.79 25.05 -16.18
N MET A 468 29.99 25.32 -16.69
CA MET A 468 31.19 24.79 -16.10
C MET A 468 31.29 25.31 -14.67
N ILE A 469 31.22 24.45 -13.69
CA ILE A 469 31.94 24.56 -12.44
C ILE A 469 32.64 23.22 -12.22
#